data_45dd57689c550acdf2ef7bffb1fab4ec
#
_entry.id   45dd57689c550acdf2ef7bffb1fab4ec
#
_cell.length_a   1.000
_cell.length_b   1.000
_cell.length_c   1.000
_cell.angle_alpha   90.00
_cell.angle_beta   90.00
_cell.angle_gamma   90.00
#
_symmetry.space_group_name_H-M   'P 1'
#
loop_
_entity.id
_entity.type
_entity.pdbx_description
1 polymer ?
#
loop_
_entity_poly.entity_id
_entity_poly.type
_entity_poly.pdbx_seq_one_letter_code
_entity_poly.pdbx_strand_id
1 'polypeptide(L)'
;EDGDAVGIITVVESVAIYAGGKIGVINELYVVPPYRSEGVGKMLLDFAKEIGAERGWKRLEVTTPGDEYTKTLHFYEREGFFKIGPRYKFQY
;
A
#
# COMPACT_ATOMS: atom_id res chain seq x y z
N GLU A 1 7.22 17.36 -6.38
CA GLU A 1 7.80 18.02 -7.52
C GLU A 1 8.26 19.42 -7.16
N ASP A 2 9.33 19.85 -7.75
CA ASP A 2 9.88 21.18 -7.51
C ASP A 2 10.07 21.50 -6.01
N GLY A 3 10.37 20.45 -5.24
CA GLY A 3 10.58 20.60 -3.80
C GLY A 3 9.31 20.46 -2.96
N ASP A 4 8.15 20.38 -3.59
CA ASP A 4 6.89 20.21 -2.88
C ASP A 4 6.50 18.74 -2.80
N ALA A 5 5.95 18.31 -1.65
CA ALA A 5 5.44 16.97 -1.50
C ALA A 5 4.11 16.85 -2.22
N VAL A 6 4.00 15.88 -3.14
CA VAL A 6 2.77 15.64 -3.90
C VAL A 6 2.04 14.38 -3.41
N GLY A 7 2.69 13.59 -2.56
CA GLY A 7 2.08 12.40 -1.97
C GLY A 7 2.92 11.87 -0.84
N ILE A 8 2.32 11.01 -0.04
CA ILE A 8 2.98 10.38 1.09
C ILE A 8 2.47 8.95 1.27
N ILE A 9 3.38 8.06 1.64
CA ILE A 9 3.03 6.72 2.08
C ILE A 9 3.76 6.45 3.39
N THR A 10 3.04 5.90 4.37
CA THR A 10 3.64 5.50 5.65
C THR A 10 3.40 4.01 5.85
N VAL A 11 4.47 3.30 6.20
CA VAL A 11 4.45 1.85 6.37
C VAL A 11 5.13 1.50 7.68
N VAL A 12 4.51 0.63 8.46
CA VAL A 12 5.07 0.11 9.70
C VAL A 12 5.44 -1.35 9.48
N GLU A 13 6.66 -1.72 9.89
CA GLU A 13 7.07 -3.12 9.88
C GLU A 13 6.60 -3.78 11.17
N SER A 14 6.07 -4.98 11.06
CA SER A 14 5.55 -5.74 12.20
C SER A 14 5.86 -7.21 12.01
N VAL A 15 5.83 -7.97 13.10
CA VAL A 15 5.95 -9.43 13.04
C VAL A 15 4.56 -10.01 13.21
N ALA A 16 4.16 -10.86 12.27
CA ALA A 16 2.84 -11.47 12.29
C ALA A 16 2.97 -12.99 12.19
N ILE A 17 2.62 -13.66 13.27
CA ILE A 17 2.70 -15.12 13.32
C ILE A 17 1.85 -15.75 12.22
N TYR A 18 0.65 -15.21 11.99
CA TYR A 18 -0.26 -15.71 10.96
C TYR A 18 0.30 -15.57 9.55
N ALA A 19 1.23 -14.66 9.33
CA ALA A 19 1.84 -14.46 8.03
C ALA A 19 3.20 -15.15 7.89
N GLY A 20 3.70 -15.75 8.96
CA GLY A 20 4.95 -16.47 8.95
C GLY A 20 6.20 -15.61 9.11
N GLY A 21 6.08 -14.38 9.60
CA GLY A 21 7.24 -13.53 9.84
C GLY A 21 6.93 -12.05 9.77
N LYS A 22 7.87 -11.27 9.25
CA LYS A 22 7.71 -9.82 9.14
C LYS A 22 6.74 -9.45 8.03
N ILE A 23 5.96 -8.42 8.29
CA ILE A 23 5.06 -7.84 7.30
C ILE A 23 5.20 -6.32 7.34
N GLY A 24 4.83 -5.66 6.24
CA GLY A 24 4.65 -4.22 6.24
C GLY A 24 3.16 -3.90 6.30
N VAL A 25 2.80 -2.87 7.06
CA VAL A 25 1.41 -2.41 7.14
C VAL A 25 1.37 -0.96 6.70
N ILE A 26 0.64 -0.69 5.63
CA ILE A 26 0.45 0.67 5.14
C ILE A 26 -0.55 1.37 6.05
N ASN A 27 -0.11 2.42 6.74
CA ASN A 27 -0.98 3.23 7.57
C ASN A 27 -1.64 4.35 6.77
N GLU A 28 -0.87 4.97 5.89
CA GLU A 28 -1.39 6.08 5.07
C GLU A 28 -0.82 5.99 3.67
N LEU A 29 -1.68 6.30 2.70
CA LEU A 29 -1.27 6.54 1.32
C LEU A 29 -2.13 7.68 0.82
N TYR A 30 -1.52 8.83 0.60
CA TYR A 30 -2.23 10.04 0.22
C TYR A 30 -1.52 10.73 -0.93
N VAL A 31 -2.28 11.19 -1.91
CA VAL A 31 -1.78 11.95 -3.03
C VAL A 31 -2.56 13.26 -3.09
N VAL A 32 -1.85 14.38 -3.18
CA VAL A 32 -2.47 15.70 -3.31
C VAL A 32 -3.40 15.70 -4.52
N PRO A 33 -4.65 16.21 -4.38
CA PRO A 33 -5.66 16.07 -5.44
C PRO A 33 -5.23 16.41 -6.87
N PRO A 34 -4.49 17.49 -7.14
CA PRO A 34 -4.07 17.79 -8.52
C PRO A 34 -3.19 16.73 -9.15
N TYR A 35 -2.58 15.87 -8.34
CA TYR A 35 -1.66 14.84 -8.81
C TYR A 35 -2.26 13.43 -8.79
N ARG A 36 -3.54 13.32 -8.44
CA ARG A 36 -4.24 12.03 -8.49
C ARG A 36 -4.41 11.61 -9.95
N SER A 37 -4.37 10.32 -10.18
CA SER A 37 -4.47 9.72 -11.52
C SER A 37 -3.27 10.01 -12.42
N GLU A 38 -2.16 10.49 -11.86
CA GLU A 38 -0.92 10.69 -12.61
C GLU A 38 0.16 9.67 -12.24
N GLY A 39 -0.24 8.57 -11.60
CA GLY A 39 0.68 7.49 -11.27
C GLY A 39 1.49 7.68 -10.00
N VAL A 40 1.25 8.76 -9.25
CA VAL A 40 1.99 9.01 -8.01
C VAL A 40 1.69 7.93 -6.98
N GLY A 41 0.41 7.56 -6.81
CA GLY A 41 0.03 6.50 -5.88
C GLY A 41 0.69 5.18 -6.21
N LYS A 42 0.72 4.82 -7.50
CA LYS A 42 1.40 3.60 -7.96
C LYS A 42 2.89 3.65 -7.65
N MET A 43 3.54 4.78 -7.91
CA MET A 43 4.96 4.96 -7.65
C MET A 43 5.29 4.78 -6.17
N LEU A 44 4.47 5.38 -5.28
CA LEU A 44 4.65 5.24 -3.83
C LEU A 44 4.46 3.79 -3.39
N LEU A 45 3.45 3.14 -3.93
CA LEU A 45 3.16 1.75 -3.60
C LEU A 45 4.27 0.81 -4.09
N ASP A 46 4.78 1.04 -5.31
CA ASP A 46 5.89 0.26 -5.85
C ASP A 46 7.15 0.42 -5.00
N PHE A 47 7.39 1.63 -4.50
CA PHE A 47 8.51 1.88 -3.61
C PHE A 47 8.37 1.08 -2.31
N ALA A 48 7.18 1.05 -1.73
CA ALA A 48 6.93 0.25 -0.53
C ALA A 48 7.14 -1.24 -0.79
N LYS A 49 6.72 -1.74 -1.96
CA LYS A 49 6.93 -3.14 -2.33
C LYS A 49 8.42 -3.47 -2.45
N GLU A 50 9.22 -2.56 -3.02
CA GLU A 50 10.66 -2.75 -3.13
C GLU A 50 11.33 -2.83 -1.75
N ILE A 51 10.94 -1.93 -0.84
CA ILE A 51 11.46 -1.96 0.52
C ILE A 51 11.12 -3.29 1.18
N GLY A 52 9.89 -3.74 1.03
CA GLY A 52 9.46 -5.02 1.60
C GLY A 52 10.23 -6.20 1.06
N ALA A 53 10.52 -6.22 -0.23
CA ALA A 53 11.31 -7.27 -0.84
C ALA A 53 12.73 -7.29 -0.25
N GLU A 54 13.35 -6.13 -0.09
CA GLU A 54 14.68 -6.02 0.50
C GLU A 54 14.72 -6.44 1.96
N ARG A 55 13.65 -6.11 2.72
CA ARG A 55 13.59 -6.42 4.14
C ARG A 55 13.03 -7.80 4.43
N GLY A 56 12.66 -8.55 3.42
CA GLY A 56 12.14 -9.90 3.59
C GLY A 56 10.74 -9.98 4.16
N TRP A 57 9.90 -8.99 3.91
CA TRP A 57 8.50 -9.04 4.34
C TRP A 57 7.77 -10.16 3.63
N LYS A 58 6.93 -10.87 4.38
CA LYS A 58 6.12 -11.95 3.81
C LYS A 58 4.95 -11.40 3.01
N ARG A 59 4.43 -10.24 3.42
CA ARG A 59 3.36 -9.56 2.69
C ARG A 59 3.27 -8.10 3.11
N LEU A 60 2.53 -7.33 2.33
CA LEU A 60 2.24 -5.93 2.58
C LEU A 60 0.74 -5.83 2.75
N GLU A 61 0.28 -5.31 3.88
CA GLU A 61 -1.14 -5.20 4.19
C GLU A 61 -1.59 -3.77 4.22
N VAL A 62 -2.87 -3.55 3.91
CA VAL A 62 -3.50 -2.25 4.04
C VAL A 62 -4.94 -2.46 4.47
N THR A 63 -5.43 -1.64 5.40
CA THR A 63 -6.84 -1.61 5.76
C THR A 63 -7.51 -0.60 4.86
N THR A 64 -8.50 -1.04 4.10
CA THR A 64 -9.21 -0.18 3.17
C THR A 64 -10.42 0.45 3.83
N PRO A 65 -10.90 1.60 3.30
CA PRO A 65 -11.98 2.34 3.96
C PRO A 65 -13.36 1.70 3.86
N GLY A 66 -13.56 0.72 3.00
CA GLY A 66 -14.87 0.07 2.88
C GLY A 66 -15.33 0.00 1.44
N ASP A 67 -16.41 -0.75 1.22
CA ASP A 67 -16.84 -1.08 -0.14
C ASP A 67 -17.37 0.12 -0.93
N GLU A 68 -17.82 1.17 -0.25
CA GLU A 68 -18.28 2.40 -0.92
C GLU A 68 -17.15 3.17 -1.59
N TYR A 69 -15.90 2.83 -1.31
CA TYR A 69 -14.73 3.49 -1.91
C TYR A 69 -14.16 2.65 -3.03
N THR A 70 -14.99 2.34 -4.02
CA THR A 70 -14.62 1.39 -5.10
C THR A 70 -13.39 1.79 -5.89
N LYS A 71 -13.16 3.10 -6.11
CA LYS A 71 -11.97 3.54 -6.84
C LYS A 71 -10.69 3.17 -6.09
N THR A 72 -10.70 3.32 -4.76
CA THR A 72 -9.56 2.97 -3.93
C THR A 72 -9.33 1.46 -3.96
N LEU A 73 -10.40 0.67 -3.85
CA LEU A 73 -10.30 -0.78 -3.90
C LEU A 73 -9.77 -1.25 -5.25
N HIS A 74 -10.27 -0.70 -6.35
CA HIS A 74 -9.79 -1.04 -7.69
C HIS A 74 -8.33 -0.68 -7.86
N PHE A 75 -7.88 0.43 -7.27
CA PHE A 75 -6.47 0.80 -7.31
C PHE A 75 -5.60 -0.29 -6.69
N TYR A 76 -5.95 -0.75 -5.48
CA TYR A 76 -5.16 -1.79 -4.84
C TYR A 76 -5.22 -3.11 -5.61
N GLU A 77 -6.39 -3.48 -6.12
CA GLU A 77 -6.53 -4.71 -6.91
C GLU A 77 -5.68 -4.66 -8.18
N ARG A 78 -5.68 -3.51 -8.85
CA ARG A 78 -4.87 -3.31 -10.06
C ARG A 78 -3.38 -3.42 -9.76
N GLU A 79 -2.97 -3.05 -8.55
CA GLU A 79 -1.56 -3.13 -8.14
C GLU A 79 -1.19 -4.48 -7.53
N GLY A 80 -2.05 -5.47 -7.65
CA GLY A 80 -1.75 -6.84 -7.24
C GLY A 80 -2.17 -7.21 -5.84
N PHE A 81 -2.93 -6.36 -5.17
CA PHE A 81 -3.46 -6.67 -3.85
C PHE A 81 -4.76 -7.47 -3.97
N PHE A 82 -5.04 -8.29 -2.98
CA PHE A 82 -6.30 -9.00 -2.93
C PHE A 82 -6.88 -9.00 -1.51
N LYS A 83 -8.18 -9.14 -1.44
CA LYS A 83 -8.94 -8.98 -0.21
C LYS A 83 -8.78 -10.16 0.73
N ILE A 84 -8.54 -9.86 2.03
CA ILE A 84 -8.52 -10.85 3.11
C ILE A 84 -9.37 -10.30 4.26
N GLY A 85 -10.62 -10.71 4.37
CA GLY A 85 -11.52 -10.14 5.34
C GLY A 85 -11.65 -8.63 5.14
N PRO A 86 -11.44 -7.81 6.18
CA PRO A 86 -11.53 -6.35 6.05
C PRO A 86 -10.26 -5.69 5.51
N ARG A 87 -9.24 -6.47 5.15
CA ARG A 87 -7.96 -5.96 4.67
C ARG A 87 -7.63 -6.42 3.28
N TYR A 88 -6.71 -5.70 2.64
CA TYR A 88 -6.10 -6.13 1.40
C TYR A 88 -4.64 -6.44 1.63
N LYS A 89 -4.09 -7.40 0.92
CA LYS A 89 -2.67 -7.74 1.02
C LYS A 89 -2.04 -7.91 -0.35
N PHE A 90 -0.74 -7.65 -0.39
CA PHE A 90 0.13 -8.01 -1.50
C PHE A 90 1.09 -9.09 -0.99
N GLN A 91 1.10 -10.23 -1.65
CA GLN A 91 1.92 -11.38 -1.24
C GLN A 91 3.21 -11.40 -2.05
N TYR A 92 4.30 -11.36 -1.36
CA TYR A 92 5.62 -11.47 -1.99
C TYR A 92 5.91 -12.87 -2.49
#